data_0b01024ece7d883d42563a0b911ebb26
#
_entry.id   0b01024ece7d883d42563a0b911ebb26
#
_cell.length_a   1.000
_cell.length_b   1.000
_cell.length_c   1.000
_cell.angle_alpha   90.00
_cell.angle_beta   90.00
_cell.angle_gamma   90.00
#
_symmetry.space_group_name_H-M   'P 1'
#
loop_
_entity.id
_entity.type
_entity.pdbx_description
1 polymer ?
#
loop_
_entity_poly.entity_id
_entity_poly.type
_entity_poly.pdbx_seq_one_letter_code
_entity_poly.pdbx_strand_id
1 'polypeptide(L)'
;MPAPVLSHNKNGKRSRTRLHSDSISRPDDANEKERPKRIVFLSVEGNITEGDYFTCIRDMRHQLGIKSIVLVEVLTRAENDTDSSPEAVLELMEEYLTLRFKSDDFLSRLYMQISRYDMESKYPEEFIRHYFQSDESLDPLLVEEFELFCRRIKICVDYNRYLYNIRNGAEESDDIFGIVIDRDWNTHTVKAMKEIIQASEAEGVKCFVTNPCIEFWLLLHLVDVKEQYRDNLQDFTNNVKTNHKTYTERQLSQAKKRVLGIPATQSIPLENGKKAKNITIKDFEKYYLPNTDIAIQRIEKDFSTNLYELIGNEETDESRKGILGSNLPELFRVLREI
;
A
#
# COMPACT_ATOMS: atom_id res chain seq x y z
N MET A 1 -11.69 36.43 -6.70
CA MET A 1 -11.85 35.68 -5.45
C MET A 1 -10.46 35.34 -4.95
N PRO A 2 -10.09 35.63 -3.69
CA PRO A 2 -8.75 35.33 -3.19
C PRO A 2 -8.60 33.84 -2.93
N ALA A 3 -7.40 33.30 -3.25
CA ALA A 3 -7.02 31.93 -2.99
C ALA A 3 -6.99 31.62 -1.47
N PRO A 4 -7.28 30.40 -1.06
CA PRO A 4 -7.26 30.04 0.36
C PRO A 4 -5.84 30.10 0.93
N VAL A 5 -5.73 30.77 2.07
CA VAL A 5 -4.47 30.91 2.83
C VAL A 5 -4.18 29.59 3.53
N LEU A 6 -3.10 28.95 3.14
CA LEU A 6 -2.56 27.76 3.84
C LEU A 6 -2.07 28.19 5.24
N SER A 7 -2.71 27.71 6.29
CA SER A 7 -2.26 27.91 7.66
C SER A 7 -0.98 27.09 7.91
N HIS A 8 0.10 27.77 8.26
CA HIS A 8 1.34 27.17 8.68
C HIS A 8 1.25 26.78 10.16
N ASN A 9 1.29 25.50 10.45
CA ASN A 9 1.47 25.01 11.82
C ASN A 9 2.94 25.20 12.23
N LYS A 10 3.19 25.88 13.36
CA LYS A 10 4.52 26.32 13.83
C LYS A 10 5.50 25.19 14.19
N ASN A 11 5.14 23.93 14.10
CA ASN A 11 5.97 22.80 14.51
C ASN A 11 6.63 22.03 13.36
N GLY A 12 6.72 22.57 12.16
CA GLY A 12 7.54 22.00 11.08
C GLY A 12 7.17 20.59 10.59
N LYS A 13 6.22 19.92 11.21
CA LYS A 13 5.66 18.66 10.68
C LYS A 13 4.59 19.05 9.66
N ARG A 14 4.94 18.96 8.38
CA ARG A 14 3.94 18.98 7.31
C ARG A 14 2.94 17.87 7.61
N SER A 15 1.71 18.24 7.97
CA SER A 15 0.58 17.35 7.81
C SER A 15 0.65 16.83 6.38
N ARG A 16 0.84 15.52 6.19
CA ARG A 16 0.60 14.91 4.89
C ARG A 16 -0.84 15.25 4.58
N THR A 17 -1.05 16.00 3.50
CA THR A 17 -2.39 16.22 2.99
C THR A 17 -2.94 14.82 2.73
N ARG A 18 -3.81 14.34 3.61
CA ARG A 18 -4.59 13.15 3.33
C ARG A 18 -5.27 13.42 2.01
N LEU A 19 -5.26 12.46 1.15
CA LEU A 19 -6.17 12.47 0.02
C LEU A 19 -7.56 12.60 0.65
N HIS A 20 -8.16 13.77 0.50
CA HIS A 20 -9.56 13.91 0.85
C HIS A 20 -10.36 12.91 0.03
N SER A 21 -11.41 12.35 0.59
CA SER A 21 -12.35 11.49 -0.12
C SER A 21 -12.79 12.08 -1.47
N ASP A 22 -12.81 13.40 -1.57
CA ASP A 22 -13.11 14.14 -2.79
C ASP A 22 -12.09 13.94 -3.93
N SER A 23 -10.85 13.56 -3.63
CA SER A 23 -9.86 13.25 -4.66
C SER A 23 -9.98 11.81 -5.20
N ILE A 24 -10.75 10.97 -4.49
CA ILE A 24 -11.02 9.58 -4.84
C ILE A 24 -12.49 9.39 -5.21
N SER A 25 -13.36 10.38 -4.90
CA SER A 25 -14.69 10.40 -5.48
C SER A 25 -14.52 10.31 -7.00
N ARG A 26 -15.17 9.31 -7.60
CA ARG A 26 -15.28 9.24 -9.05
C ARG A 26 -15.65 10.63 -9.52
N PRO A 27 -14.97 11.20 -10.53
CA PRO A 27 -15.37 12.51 -11.04
C PRO A 27 -16.82 12.41 -11.48
N ASP A 28 -17.71 12.90 -10.65
CA ASP A 28 -19.17 12.81 -10.87
C ASP A 28 -19.61 13.65 -12.07
N ASP A 29 -18.73 14.52 -12.60
CA ASP A 29 -19.13 15.56 -13.54
C ASP A 29 -18.45 15.54 -14.92
N ALA A 30 -17.55 14.63 -15.19
CA ALA A 30 -16.94 14.54 -16.50
C ALA A 30 -17.44 13.30 -17.25
N ASN A 31 -18.48 13.44 -18.03
CA ASN A 31 -18.95 12.48 -19.03
C ASN A 31 -19.10 11.02 -18.54
N GLU A 32 -20.33 10.53 -18.48
CA GLU A 32 -20.69 9.11 -18.22
C GLU A 32 -19.88 8.06 -19.03
N LYS A 33 -19.04 8.52 -19.96
CA LYS A 33 -18.23 7.68 -20.85
C LYS A 33 -16.87 7.26 -20.25
N GLU A 34 -16.43 7.85 -19.13
CA GLU A 34 -15.07 7.63 -18.58
C GLU A 34 -15.02 7.06 -17.16
N ARG A 35 -16.11 6.50 -16.64
CA ARG A 35 -16.06 5.82 -15.33
C ARG A 35 -15.15 4.59 -15.43
N PRO A 36 -14.20 4.40 -14.48
CA PRO A 36 -13.41 3.18 -14.45
C PRO A 36 -14.35 1.99 -14.29
N LYS A 37 -14.21 1.01 -15.20
CA LYS A 37 -14.99 -0.24 -15.14
C LYS A 37 -14.44 -1.18 -14.07
N ARG A 38 -13.15 -1.02 -13.73
CA ARG A 38 -12.46 -1.88 -12.77
C ARG A 38 -11.55 -1.05 -11.88
N ILE A 39 -11.57 -1.36 -10.60
CA ILE A 39 -10.64 -0.81 -9.62
C ILE A 39 -9.82 -1.97 -9.07
N VAL A 40 -8.52 -1.79 -8.96
CA VAL A 40 -7.63 -2.73 -8.28
C VAL A 40 -7.26 -2.12 -6.93
N PHE A 41 -7.81 -2.69 -5.88
CA PHE A 41 -7.53 -2.28 -4.50
C PHE A 41 -6.33 -3.05 -3.97
N LEU A 42 -5.35 -2.33 -3.44
CA LEU A 42 -4.13 -2.90 -2.89
C LEU A 42 -3.97 -2.51 -1.43
N SER A 43 -3.82 -3.51 -0.56
CA SER A 43 -3.28 -3.32 0.79
C SER A 43 -1.79 -3.68 0.76
N VAL A 44 -0.94 -2.81 1.30
CA VAL A 44 0.52 -2.95 1.22
C VAL A 44 1.15 -2.90 2.61
N GLU A 45 2.27 -3.61 2.79
CA GLU A 45 2.94 -3.73 4.09
C GLU A 45 3.49 -2.40 4.58
N GLY A 46 4.17 -1.65 3.73
CA GLY A 46 4.79 -0.38 4.07
C GLY A 46 4.04 0.85 3.57
N ASN A 47 3.76 1.78 4.48
CA ASN A 47 3.12 3.06 4.12
C ASN A 47 4.04 4.02 3.33
N ILE A 48 5.34 3.75 3.28
CA ILE A 48 6.33 4.66 2.68
C ILE A 48 6.81 4.12 1.34
N THR A 49 7.57 3.04 1.32
CA THR A 49 8.21 2.55 0.08
C THR A 49 7.17 1.98 -0.88
N GLU A 50 6.37 1.04 -0.41
CA GLU A 50 5.31 0.38 -1.18
C GLU A 50 4.18 1.36 -1.50
N GLY A 51 3.72 2.10 -0.49
CA GLY A 51 2.67 3.10 -0.65
C GLY A 51 3.05 4.18 -1.68
N ASP A 52 4.27 4.70 -1.62
CA ASP A 52 4.78 5.67 -2.60
C ASP A 52 4.87 5.03 -4.00
N TYR A 53 5.39 3.78 -4.11
CA TYR A 53 5.57 3.09 -5.39
C TYR A 53 4.22 2.84 -6.09
N PHE A 54 3.26 2.24 -5.40
CA PHE A 54 1.94 1.93 -5.98
C PHE A 54 1.09 3.18 -6.20
N THR A 55 1.29 4.23 -5.41
CA THR A 55 0.70 5.56 -5.68
C THR A 55 1.24 6.15 -6.99
N CYS A 56 2.54 6.01 -7.25
CA CYS A 56 3.12 6.43 -8.53
C CYS A 56 2.59 5.60 -9.70
N ILE A 57 2.38 4.29 -9.53
CA ILE A 57 1.73 3.45 -10.55
C ILE A 57 0.32 3.96 -10.84
N ARG A 58 -0.47 4.28 -9.82
CA ARG A 58 -1.80 4.87 -9.97
C ARG A 58 -1.76 6.16 -10.79
N ASP A 59 -0.87 7.08 -10.40
CA ASP A 59 -0.78 8.41 -10.99
C ASP A 59 -0.23 8.38 -12.43
N MET A 60 0.62 7.40 -12.76
CA MET A 60 1.25 7.22 -14.08
C MET A 60 0.74 6.00 -14.85
N ARG A 61 -0.46 5.52 -14.52
CA ARG A 61 -1.02 4.29 -15.09
C ARG A 61 -1.05 4.26 -16.63
N HIS A 62 -1.31 5.38 -17.28
CA HIS A 62 -1.37 5.46 -18.74
C HIS A 62 -0.02 5.20 -19.39
N GLN A 63 1.07 5.74 -18.83
CA GLN A 63 2.42 5.51 -19.30
C GLN A 63 2.90 4.07 -19.09
N LEU A 64 2.31 3.36 -18.13
CA LEU A 64 2.53 1.94 -17.86
C LEU A 64 1.71 1.00 -18.76
N GLY A 65 0.92 1.55 -19.69
CA GLY A 65 0.04 0.76 -20.54
C GLY A 65 -1.22 0.24 -19.84
N ILE A 66 -1.52 0.77 -18.64
CA ILE A 66 -2.77 0.47 -17.92
C ILE A 66 -3.89 1.31 -18.54
N LYS A 67 -4.96 0.64 -18.96
CA LYS A 67 -6.06 1.33 -19.64
C LYS A 67 -6.79 2.32 -18.72
N SER A 68 -7.36 3.38 -19.29
CA SER A 68 -8.09 4.42 -18.57
C SER A 68 -9.28 3.90 -17.73
N ILE A 69 -9.81 2.76 -18.12
CA ILE A 69 -10.90 2.08 -17.40
C ILE A 69 -10.45 1.32 -16.17
N VAL A 70 -9.14 1.23 -15.88
CA VAL A 70 -8.58 0.61 -14.68
C VAL A 70 -8.04 1.70 -13.77
N LEU A 71 -8.48 1.68 -12.53
CA LEU A 71 -7.96 2.52 -11.46
C LEU A 71 -7.22 1.63 -10.45
N VAL A 72 -6.13 2.13 -9.91
CA VAL A 72 -5.40 1.50 -8.80
C VAL A 72 -5.65 2.31 -7.54
N GLU A 73 -6.15 1.67 -6.50
CA GLU A 73 -6.36 2.30 -5.19
C GLU A 73 -5.51 1.58 -4.13
N VAL A 74 -4.69 2.35 -3.43
CA VAL A 74 -3.87 1.83 -2.32
C VAL A 74 -4.59 2.12 -1.02
N LEU A 75 -4.97 1.08 -0.28
CA LEU A 75 -5.58 1.22 1.03
C LEU A 75 -4.57 1.78 2.02
N THR A 76 -4.97 2.84 2.71
CA THR A 76 -4.09 3.57 3.61
C THR A 76 -4.42 3.21 5.05
N ARG A 77 -3.40 2.86 5.84
CA ARG A 77 -3.52 2.67 7.27
C ARG A 77 -3.70 3.98 8.02
N ALA A 78 -4.25 3.88 9.20
CA ALA A 78 -4.34 5.00 10.11
C ALA A 78 -2.96 5.61 10.45
N GLU A 79 -2.91 6.91 10.75
CA GLU A 79 -1.64 7.60 11.08
C GLU A 79 -0.88 6.96 12.27
N ASN A 80 -1.60 6.37 13.22
CA ASN A 80 -1.05 5.77 14.43
C ASN A 80 -0.88 4.26 14.33
N ASP A 81 -1.29 3.67 13.21
CA ASP A 81 -1.11 2.26 12.94
C ASP A 81 0.30 2.04 12.39
N THR A 82 1.15 1.43 13.21
CA THR A 82 2.54 1.09 12.87
C THR A 82 2.72 -0.40 12.61
N ASP A 83 1.64 -1.19 12.73
CA ASP A 83 1.70 -2.62 12.46
C ASP A 83 1.79 -2.85 10.95
N SER A 84 2.92 -3.40 10.53
CA SER A 84 3.23 -3.72 9.14
C SER A 84 3.38 -5.22 8.91
N SER A 85 2.84 -6.04 9.82
CA SER A 85 2.85 -7.48 9.63
C SER A 85 1.99 -7.89 8.42
N PRO A 86 2.28 -9.01 7.75
CA PRO A 86 1.44 -9.54 6.68
C PRO A 86 0.00 -9.79 7.12
N GLU A 87 -0.20 -10.17 8.38
CA GLU A 87 -1.53 -10.31 8.99
C GLU A 87 -2.28 -8.99 8.99
N ALA A 88 -1.64 -7.90 9.43
CA ALA A 88 -2.25 -6.56 9.45
C ALA A 88 -2.56 -6.04 8.04
N VAL A 89 -1.78 -6.44 7.04
CA VAL A 89 -2.06 -6.13 5.62
C VAL A 89 -3.34 -6.81 5.15
N LEU A 90 -3.53 -8.08 5.53
CA LEU A 90 -4.75 -8.83 5.20
C LEU A 90 -5.95 -8.29 5.98
N GLU A 91 -5.81 -8.06 7.28
CA GLU A 91 -6.88 -7.48 8.14
C GLU A 91 -7.39 -6.15 7.57
N LEU A 92 -6.52 -5.29 7.06
CA LEU A 92 -6.90 -4.05 6.41
C LEU A 92 -7.78 -4.29 5.17
N MET A 93 -7.43 -5.27 4.36
CA MET A 93 -8.22 -5.65 3.18
C MET A 93 -9.57 -6.24 3.59
N GLU A 94 -9.60 -7.13 4.59
CA GLU A 94 -10.82 -7.74 5.11
C GLU A 94 -11.77 -6.69 5.72
N GLU A 95 -11.21 -5.70 6.43
CA GLU A 95 -11.98 -4.57 6.95
C GLU A 95 -12.61 -3.78 5.80
N TYR A 96 -11.85 -3.48 4.76
CA TYR A 96 -12.37 -2.81 3.57
C TYR A 96 -13.48 -3.61 2.87
N LEU A 97 -13.29 -4.93 2.70
CA LEU A 97 -14.29 -5.81 2.11
C LEU A 97 -15.57 -5.87 2.95
N THR A 98 -15.41 -5.89 4.29
CA THR A 98 -16.55 -5.84 5.22
C THR A 98 -17.31 -4.52 5.08
N LEU A 99 -16.62 -3.39 5.02
CA LEU A 99 -17.23 -2.09 4.78
C LEU A 99 -17.95 -2.02 3.44
N ARG A 100 -17.36 -2.62 2.43
CA ARG A 100 -17.90 -2.58 1.07
C ARG A 100 -19.17 -3.42 0.91
N PHE A 101 -19.16 -4.64 1.45
CA PHE A 101 -20.23 -5.62 1.22
C PHE A 101 -21.17 -5.82 2.42
N LYS A 102 -20.74 -5.44 3.62
CA LYS A 102 -21.49 -5.63 4.88
C LYS A 102 -21.47 -4.35 5.73
N SER A 103 -21.69 -3.20 5.11
CA SER A 103 -21.54 -1.89 5.77
C SER A 103 -22.41 -1.71 7.01
N ASP A 104 -23.61 -2.27 7.03
CA ASP A 104 -24.52 -2.13 8.16
C ASP A 104 -23.98 -2.88 9.39
N ASP A 105 -23.40 -4.06 9.21
CA ASP A 105 -22.75 -4.82 10.28
C ASP A 105 -21.53 -4.08 10.83
N PHE A 106 -20.75 -3.45 9.96
CA PHE A 106 -19.58 -2.65 10.36
C PHE A 106 -20.01 -1.43 11.18
N LEU A 107 -20.94 -0.64 10.69
CA LEU A 107 -21.41 0.57 11.37
C LEU A 107 -22.07 0.25 12.70
N SER A 108 -22.84 -0.85 12.78
CA SER A 108 -23.44 -1.30 14.03
C SER A 108 -22.40 -1.74 15.05
N ARG A 109 -21.34 -2.44 14.63
CA ARG A 109 -20.21 -2.81 15.52
C ARG A 109 -19.44 -1.58 16.00
N LEU A 110 -19.18 -0.64 15.11
CA LEU A 110 -18.50 0.62 15.44
C LEU A 110 -19.34 1.44 16.42
N TYR A 111 -20.64 1.57 16.18
CA TYR A 111 -21.58 2.20 17.11
C TYR A 111 -21.53 1.54 18.50
N MET A 112 -21.57 0.21 18.57
CA MET A 112 -21.45 -0.50 19.84
C MET A 112 -20.12 -0.24 20.55
N GLN A 113 -19.02 -0.05 19.82
CA GLN A 113 -17.75 0.35 20.43
C GLN A 113 -17.80 1.76 20.98
N ILE A 114 -18.28 2.71 20.19
CA ILE A 114 -18.39 4.12 20.56
C ILE A 114 -19.32 4.29 21.76
N SER A 115 -20.47 3.65 21.76
CA SER A 115 -21.49 3.79 22.81
C SER A 115 -21.01 3.33 24.19
N ARG A 116 -20.00 2.46 24.27
CA ARG A 116 -19.39 2.06 25.56
C ARG A 116 -18.71 3.22 26.28
N TYR A 117 -18.28 4.24 25.55
CA TYR A 117 -17.55 5.40 26.05
C TYR A 117 -18.38 6.69 25.96
N ASP A 118 -19.41 6.70 25.14
CA ASP A 118 -20.33 7.84 24.96
C ASP A 118 -21.47 7.78 25.99
N MET A 119 -21.12 8.10 27.25
CA MET A 119 -22.05 8.04 28.38
C MET A 119 -23.24 8.99 28.25
N GLU A 120 -23.11 10.05 27.45
CA GLU A 120 -24.15 11.06 27.25
C GLU A 120 -24.99 10.81 25.99
N SER A 121 -24.70 9.71 25.27
CA SER A 121 -25.36 9.37 24.00
C SER A 121 -25.31 10.52 22.98
N LYS A 122 -24.18 11.23 22.97
CA LYS A 122 -23.95 12.40 22.13
C LYS A 122 -23.85 12.03 20.65
N TYR A 123 -23.40 10.80 20.37
CA TYR A 123 -23.16 10.30 19.02
C TYR A 123 -24.06 9.11 18.69
N PRO A 124 -25.35 9.33 18.34
CA PRO A 124 -26.27 8.27 18.00
C PRO A 124 -25.84 7.54 16.70
N GLU A 125 -26.32 6.33 16.50
CA GLU A 125 -25.98 5.52 15.32
C GLU A 125 -26.24 6.24 14.01
N GLU A 126 -27.33 7.00 13.93
CA GLU A 126 -27.68 7.82 12.76
C GLU A 126 -26.61 8.87 12.47
N PHE A 127 -26.10 9.58 13.48
CA PHE A 127 -24.98 10.52 13.31
C PHE A 127 -23.74 9.85 12.78
N ILE A 128 -23.36 8.69 13.33
CA ILE A 128 -22.19 7.91 12.88
C ILE A 128 -22.37 7.47 11.43
N ARG A 129 -23.56 7.02 11.06
CA ARG A 129 -23.90 6.61 9.70
C ARG A 129 -23.75 7.78 8.71
N HIS A 130 -24.29 8.96 9.03
CA HIS A 130 -24.17 10.18 8.23
C HIS A 130 -22.70 10.65 8.14
N TYR A 131 -21.96 10.58 9.23
CA TYR A 131 -20.53 10.92 9.25
C TYR A 131 -19.73 10.07 8.24
N PHE A 132 -19.96 8.73 8.22
CA PHE A 132 -19.27 7.85 7.27
C PHE A 132 -19.76 8.01 5.83
N GLN A 133 -20.94 8.51 5.63
CA GLN A 133 -21.47 8.85 4.29
C GLN A 133 -20.97 10.23 3.79
N SER A 134 -20.15 10.92 4.58
CA SER A 134 -19.67 12.27 4.28
C SER A 134 -20.80 13.27 4.06
N ASP A 135 -21.86 13.18 4.87
CA ASP A 135 -23.00 14.07 4.81
C ASP A 135 -22.58 15.49 5.20
N GLU A 136 -22.61 16.40 4.23
CA GLU A 136 -22.26 17.82 4.41
C GLU A 136 -23.25 18.58 5.30
N SER A 137 -24.41 18.00 5.62
CA SER A 137 -25.41 18.62 6.50
C SER A 137 -25.06 18.51 7.98
N LEU A 138 -24.05 17.72 8.35
CA LEU A 138 -23.60 17.58 9.73
C LEU A 138 -22.92 18.87 10.22
N ASP A 139 -23.21 19.22 11.48
CA ASP A 139 -22.55 20.35 12.14
C ASP A 139 -21.01 20.12 12.20
N PRO A 140 -20.21 21.00 11.58
CA PRO A 140 -18.76 20.84 11.56
C PRO A 140 -18.13 20.81 12.96
N LEU A 141 -18.70 21.52 13.93
CA LEU A 141 -18.21 21.51 15.31
C LEU A 141 -18.45 20.16 15.98
N LEU A 142 -19.62 19.57 15.74
CA LEU A 142 -19.95 18.24 16.26
C LEU A 142 -19.06 17.16 15.61
N VAL A 143 -18.75 17.29 14.33
CA VAL A 143 -17.81 16.41 13.62
C VAL A 143 -16.41 16.49 14.23
N GLU A 144 -15.88 17.71 14.46
CA GLU A 144 -14.56 17.88 15.08
C GLU A 144 -14.52 17.28 16.51
N GLU A 145 -15.56 17.52 17.30
CA GLU A 145 -15.66 16.94 18.64
C GLU A 145 -15.73 15.42 18.62
N PHE A 146 -16.45 14.84 17.67
CA PHE A 146 -16.54 13.39 17.48
C PHE A 146 -15.18 12.79 17.10
N GLU A 147 -14.45 13.40 16.19
CA GLU A 147 -13.11 12.95 15.81
C GLU A 147 -12.14 13.02 17.00
N LEU A 148 -12.18 14.09 17.79
CA LEU A 148 -11.39 14.21 19.02
C LEU A 148 -11.78 13.15 20.07
N PHE A 149 -13.07 12.88 20.22
CA PHE A 149 -13.58 11.83 21.11
C PHE A 149 -13.04 10.45 20.66
N CYS A 150 -13.17 10.10 19.38
CA CYS A 150 -12.70 8.83 18.83
C CYS A 150 -11.18 8.65 19.00
N ARG A 151 -10.40 9.72 18.81
CA ARG A 151 -8.95 9.68 19.09
C ARG A 151 -8.64 9.36 20.56
N ARG A 152 -9.42 9.91 21.50
CA ARG A 152 -9.24 9.62 22.95
C ARG A 152 -9.51 8.15 23.28
N ILE A 153 -10.51 7.55 22.66
CA ILE A 153 -10.84 6.13 22.86
C ILE A 153 -10.09 5.19 21.91
N LYS A 154 -9.11 5.73 21.15
CA LYS A 154 -8.26 5.00 20.20
C LYS A 154 -9.02 4.32 19.05
N ILE A 155 -10.15 4.86 18.64
CA ILE A 155 -10.86 4.44 17.44
C ILE A 155 -10.37 5.29 16.25
N CYS A 156 -10.08 4.64 15.15
CA CYS A 156 -9.58 5.28 13.95
C CYS A 156 -10.70 5.58 12.96
N VAL A 157 -11.40 6.71 13.16
CA VAL A 157 -12.56 7.10 12.33
C VAL A 157 -12.17 7.64 10.96
N ASP A 158 -11.06 8.37 10.87
CA ASP A 158 -10.60 8.92 9.58
C ASP A 158 -10.32 7.83 8.55
N TYR A 159 -9.65 6.78 9.01
CA TYR A 159 -9.33 5.63 8.22
C TYR A 159 -10.58 4.87 7.76
N ASN A 160 -11.47 4.58 8.70
CA ASN A 160 -12.72 3.90 8.39
C ASN A 160 -13.62 4.72 7.47
N ARG A 161 -13.67 6.06 7.68
CA ARG A 161 -14.38 6.97 6.78
C ARG A 161 -13.82 6.95 5.36
N TYR A 162 -12.49 6.96 5.23
CA TYR A 162 -11.85 6.83 3.93
C TYR A 162 -12.24 5.52 3.23
N LEU A 163 -12.12 4.38 3.92
CA LEU A 163 -12.50 3.08 3.37
C LEU A 163 -13.99 3.02 2.99
N TYR A 164 -14.85 3.60 3.82
CA TYR A 164 -16.28 3.65 3.55
C TYR A 164 -16.61 4.45 2.31
N ASN A 165 -15.96 5.60 2.11
CA ASN A 165 -16.21 6.48 0.97
C ASN A 165 -15.72 5.90 -0.36
N ILE A 166 -14.63 5.12 -0.35
CA ILE A 166 -14.15 4.40 -1.55
C ILE A 166 -15.19 3.39 -2.06
N ARG A 167 -16.05 2.90 -1.20
CA ARG A 167 -17.08 1.91 -1.51
C ARG A 167 -18.05 2.35 -2.59
N ASN A 168 -18.31 3.63 -2.74
CA ASN A 168 -19.42 4.14 -3.53
C ASN A 168 -19.33 3.79 -5.01
N GLY A 169 -20.12 2.81 -5.38
CA GLY A 169 -20.58 2.54 -6.73
C GLY A 169 -20.13 1.22 -7.33
N ALA A 170 -20.71 0.15 -7.03
CA ALA A 170 -21.10 -0.95 -7.89
C ALA A 170 -21.27 -2.24 -7.09
N GLU A 171 -22.49 -2.63 -6.94
CA GLU A 171 -22.87 -3.97 -6.46
C GLU A 171 -22.41 -5.09 -7.41
N GLU A 172 -22.04 -4.74 -8.66
CA GLU A 172 -21.53 -5.65 -9.69
C GLU A 172 -20.27 -5.05 -10.32
N SER A 173 -19.15 -5.05 -9.62
CA SER A 173 -17.90 -4.59 -10.19
C SER A 173 -16.94 -5.76 -10.38
N ASP A 174 -16.24 -5.76 -11.52
CA ASP A 174 -15.09 -6.64 -11.78
C ASP A 174 -13.84 -6.18 -10.98
N ASP A 175 -14.05 -5.58 -9.81
CA ASP A 175 -12.94 -5.05 -9.00
C ASP A 175 -12.08 -6.19 -8.47
N ILE A 176 -10.80 -5.90 -8.33
CA ILE A 176 -9.79 -6.86 -7.88
C ILE A 176 -9.23 -6.38 -6.55
N PHE A 177 -9.10 -7.31 -5.63
CA PHE A 177 -8.54 -7.07 -4.32
C PHE A 177 -7.21 -7.80 -4.21
N GLY A 178 -6.17 -7.12 -3.70
CA GLY A 178 -4.85 -7.70 -3.58
C GLY A 178 -4.10 -7.20 -2.36
N ILE A 179 -3.29 -8.07 -1.80
CA ILE A 179 -2.32 -7.71 -0.77
C ILE A 179 -0.91 -7.82 -1.34
N VAL A 180 -0.01 -6.91 -0.92
CA VAL A 180 1.40 -6.93 -1.29
C VAL A 180 2.22 -7.01 -0.01
N ILE A 181 2.95 -8.10 0.15
CA ILE A 181 3.68 -8.42 1.38
C ILE A 181 5.11 -8.86 1.07
N ASP A 182 5.99 -8.63 2.03
CA ASP A 182 7.37 -9.07 1.99
C ASP A 182 7.51 -10.48 2.57
N ARG A 183 8.40 -11.28 2.00
CA ARG A 183 8.66 -12.62 2.57
C ARG A 183 9.35 -12.51 3.93
N ASP A 184 10.27 -11.62 4.08
CA ASP A 184 11.13 -11.40 5.28
C ASP A 184 11.23 -12.61 6.23
N TRP A 185 11.89 -13.70 5.75
CA TRP A 185 11.95 -14.98 6.45
C TRP A 185 12.49 -14.91 7.88
N ASN A 186 13.20 -13.81 8.23
CA ASN A 186 13.70 -13.58 9.59
C ASN A 186 12.58 -13.24 10.58
N THR A 187 11.45 -12.73 10.11
CA THR A 187 10.31 -12.31 10.92
C THR A 187 9.09 -13.19 10.73
N HIS A 188 8.90 -13.75 9.53
CA HIS A 188 7.71 -14.51 9.17
C HIS A 188 8.02 -15.98 8.91
N THR A 189 7.31 -16.88 9.61
CA THR A 189 7.44 -18.32 9.39
C THR A 189 6.75 -18.73 8.09
N VAL A 190 7.19 -19.85 7.50
CA VAL A 190 6.53 -20.45 6.33
C VAL A 190 5.07 -20.76 6.61
N LYS A 191 4.78 -21.25 7.84
CA LYS A 191 3.42 -21.56 8.27
C LYS A 191 2.53 -20.32 8.27
N ALA A 192 2.97 -19.21 8.89
CA ALA A 192 2.21 -17.95 8.92
C ALA A 192 1.94 -17.44 7.49
N MET A 193 2.94 -17.45 6.61
CA MET A 193 2.78 -17.04 5.22
C MET A 193 1.76 -17.91 4.46
N LYS A 194 1.76 -19.23 4.70
CA LYS A 194 0.77 -20.14 4.09
C LYS A 194 -0.65 -19.85 4.61
N GLU A 195 -0.79 -19.58 5.90
CA GLU A 195 -2.08 -19.24 6.51
C GLU A 195 -2.64 -17.95 5.91
N ILE A 196 -1.82 -16.92 5.71
CA ILE A 196 -2.22 -15.65 5.08
C ILE A 196 -2.64 -15.89 3.62
N ILE A 197 -1.86 -16.65 2.84
CA ILE A 197 -2.20 -16.95 1.45
C ILE A 197 -3.55 -17.69 1.37
N GLN A 198 -3.75 -18.70 2.20
CA GLN A 198 -5.00 -19.45 2.23
C GLN A 198 -6.20 -18.59 2.65
N ALA A 199 -6.02 -17.73 3.65
CA ALA A 199 -7.05 -16.79 4.08
C ALA A 199 -7.38 -15.78 2.95
N SER A 200 -6.36 -15.23 2.30
CA SER A 200 -6.55 -14.33 1.15
C SER A 200 -7.32 -15.01 0.01
N GLU A 201 -6.94 -16.22 -0.35
CA GLU A 201 -7.62 -17.01 -1.40
C GLU A 201 -9.09 -17.28 -1.05
N ALA A 202 -9.39 -17.57 0.22
CA ALA A 202 -10.76 -17.82 0.70
C ALA A 202 -11.66 -16.59 0.56
N GLU A 203 -11.11 -15.38 0.71
CA GLU A 203 -11.80 -14.10 0.54
C GLU A 203 -11.73 -13.56 -0.91
N GLY A 204 -11.16 -14.32 -1.85
CA GLY A 204 -10.98 -13.88 -3.24
C GLY A 204 -9.94 -12.77 -3.42
N VAL A 205 -9.04 -12.61 -2.46
CA VAL A 205 -7.97 -11.61 -2.46
C VAL A 205 -6.69 -12.22 -3.06
N LYS A 206 -6.10 -11.54 -4.05
CA LYS A 206 -4.82 -11.96 -4.64
C LYS A 206 -3.67 -11.62 -3.71
N CYS A 207 -2.72 -12.55 -3.58
CA CYS A 207 -1.53 -12.36 -2.77
C CYS A 207 -0.30 -12.15 -3.65
N PHE A 208 0.38 -11.02 -3.47
CA PHE A 208 1.63 -10.68 -4.15
C PHE A 208 2.76 -10.65 -3.14
N VAL A 209 3.78 -11.48 -3.37
CA VAL A 209 4.91 -11.66 -2.46
C VAL A 209 6.20 -11.28 -3.16
N THR A 210 7.07 -10.56 -2.44
CA THR A 210 8.45 -10.35 -2.86
C THR A 210 9.42 -10.98 -1.84
N ASN A 211 10.31 -11.82 -2.29
CA ASN A 211 11.36 -12.41 -1.50
C ASN A 211 12.73 -11.80 -1.89
N PRO A 212 13.43 -11.13 -0.95
CA PRO A 212 13.11 -10.99 0.47
C PRO A 212 12.11 -9.86 0.80
N CYS A 213 12.11 -8.76 0.03
CA CYS A 213 11.33 -7.57 0.28
C CYS A 213 11.18 -6.71 -0.98
N ILE A 214 10.27 -5.74 -0.95
CA ILE A 214 9.96 -4.85 -2.09
C ILE A 214 11.19 -4.13 -2.65
N GLU A 215 12.20 -3.84 -1.82
CA GLU A 215 13.43 -3.23 -2.29
C GLU A 215 14.17 -4.11 -3.33
N PHE A 216 13.97 -5.42 -3.30
CA PHE A 216 14.52 -6.31 -4.34
C PHE A 216 13.84 -6.06 -5.69
N TRP A 217 12.52 -5.94 -5.72
CA TRP A 217 11.77 -5.56 -6.91
C TRP A 217 12.22 -4.18 -7.44
N LEU A 218 12.36 -3.19 -6.55
CA LEU A 218 12.84 -1.86 -6.92
C LEU A 218 14.26 -1.89 -7.48
N LEU A 219 15.13 -2.74 -6.96
CA LEU A 219 16.50 -2.89 -7.43
C LEU A 219 16.55 -3.41 -8.87
N LEU A 220 15.65 -4.31 -9.26
CA LEU A 220 15.57 -4.87 -10.61
C LEU A 220 15.27 -3.82 -11.68
N HIS A 221 14.65 -2.69 -11.34
CA HIS A 221 14.49 -1.58 -12.27
C HIS A 221 15.83 -0.89 -12.58
N LEU A 222 16.73 -0.85 -11.62
CA LEU A 222 17.95 -0.05 -11.68
C LEU A 222 19.15 -0.82 -12.21
N VAL A 223 19.21 -2.13 -11.92
CA VAL A 223 20.37 -2.96 -12.26
C VAL A 223 19.96 -4.38 -12.67
N ASP A 224 20.79 -5.02 -13.47
CA ASP A 224 20.73 -6.47 -13.68
C ASP A 224 21.32 -7.17 -12.44
N VAL A 225 20.45 -7.62 -11.55
CA VAL A 225 20.86 -8.23 -10.28
C VAL A 225 21.57 -9.55 -10.51
N LYS A 226 21.12 -10.35 -11.50
CA LYS A 226 21.74 -11.65 -11.80
C LYS A 226 23.17 -11.53 -12.29
N GLU A 227 23.42 -10.52 -13.12
CA GLU A 227 24.76 -10.25 -13.65
C GLU A 227 25.64 -9.58 -12.60
N GLN A 228 25.14 -8.49 -11.97
CA GLN A 228 25.95 -7.65 -11.08
C GLN A 228 26.30 -8.33 -9.76
N TYR A 229 25.45 -9.21 -9.26
CA TYR A 229 25.59 -9.87 -7.95
C TYR A 229 25.69 -11.41 -8.07
N ARG A 230 26.20 -11.92 -9.18
CA ARG A 230 26.27 -13.37 -9.47
C ARG A 230 26.79 -14.20 -8.29
N ASP A 231 27.84 -13.73 -7.64
CA ASP A 231 28.50 -14.44 -6.54
C ASP A 231 27.88 -14.14 -5.16
N ASN A 232 26.90 -13.24 -5.10
CA ASN A 232 26.33 -12.75 -3.86
C ASN A 232 24.79 -12.85 -3.82
N LEU A 233 24.17 -13.67 -4.67
CA LEU A 233 22.71 -13.83 -4.69
C LEU A 233 22.18 -14.37 -3.36
N GLN A 234 22.94 -15.23 -2.70
CA GLN A 234 22.60 -15.76 -1.38
C GLN A 234 22.50 -14.67 -0.31
N ASP A 235 23.24 -13.57 -0.44
CA ASP A 235 23.17 -12.46 0.50
C ASP A 235 21.82 -11.74 0.43
N PHE A 236 21.17 -11.72 -0.74
CA PHE A 236 19.79 -11.23 -0.86
C PHE A 236 18.81 -12.14 -0.14
N THR A 237 18.90 -13.45 -0.33
CA THR A 237 18.03 -14.40 0.36
C THR A 237 18.24 -14.35 1.88
N ASN A 238 19.49 -14.27 2.35
CA ASN A 238 19.80 -14.13 3.78
C ASN A 238 19.34 -12.78 4.35
N ASN A 239 19.39 -11.74 3.55
CA ASN A 239 18.96 -10.37 3.82
C ASN A 239 19.38 -9.82 5.20
N VAL A 240 20.63 -10.09 5.58
CA VAL A 240 21.16 -9.77 6.90
C VAL A 240 21.13 -8.26 7.18
N LYS A 241 20.60 -7.90 8.34
CA LYS A 241 20.52 -6.51 8.80
C LYS A 241 21.84 -6.07 9.42
N THR A 242 22.40 -4.96 8.93
CA THR A 242 23.62 -4.34 9.44
C THR A 242 23.41 -2.82 9.50
N ASN A 243 23.71 -2.18 10.62
CA ASN A 243 23.51 -0.74 10.82
C ASN A 243 22.07 -0.29 10.45
N HIS A 244 21.07 -1.01 10.97
CA HIS A 244 19.64 -0.74 10.77
C HIS A 244 19.13 -0.89 9.33
N LYS A 245 19.93 -1.42 8.40
CA LYS A 245 19.54 -1.68 7.02
C LYS A 245 19.75 -3.15 6.66
N THR A 246 18.81 -3.71 5.92
CA THR A 246 18.96 -5.05 5.33
C THR A 246 20.00 -5.02 4.20
N TYR A 247 20.44 -6.19 3.75
CA TYR A 247 21.35 -6.28 2.61
C TYR A 247 20.72 -5.65 1.36
N THR A 248 19.48 -5.98 1.08
CA THR A 248 18.73 -5.47 -0.09
C THR A 248 18.58 -3.94 -0.04
N GLU A 249 18.21 -3.36 1.10
CA GLU A 249 18.14 -1.90 1.28
C GLU A 249 19.48 -1.21 1.00
N ARG A 250 20.60 -1.83 1.43
CA ARG A 250 21.93 -1.28 1.15
C ARG A 250 22.24 -1.29 -0.34
N GLN A 251 21.95 -2.41 -1.04
CA GLN A 251 22.19 -2.53 -2.48
C GLN A 251 21.32 -1.56 -3.28
N LEU A 252 20.02 -1.43 -2.93
CA LEU A 252 19.14 -0.44 -3.54
C LEU A 252 19.67 0.99 -3.35
N SER A 253 20.12 1.33 -2.13
CA SER A 253 20.69 2.65 -1.85
C SER A 253 21.96 2.92 -2.68
N GLN A 254 22.81 1.91 -2.87
CA GLN A 254 24.01 2.04 -3.73
C GLN A 254 23.64 2.17 -5.21
N ALA A 255 22.67 1.40 -5.69
CA ALA A 255 22.18 1.50 -7.06
C ALA A 255 21.59 2.88 -7.34
N LYS A 256 20.74 3.39 -6.42
CA LYS A 256 20.21 4.77 -6.53
C LYS A 256 21.33 5.81 -6.59
N LYS A 257 22.37 5.71 -5.75
CA LYS A 257 23.51 6.64 -5.79
C LYS A 257 24.21 6.62 -7.15
N ARG A 258 24.46 5.43 -7.70
CA ARG A 258 25.10 5.29 -9.03
C ARG A 258 24.27 5.97 -10.12
N VAL A 259 22.98 5.71 -10.14
CA VAL A 259 22.05 6.28 -11.14
C VAL A 259 21.95 7.81 -11.00
N LEU A 260 22.02 8.33 -9.75
CA LEU A 260 22.02 9.78 -9.47
C LEU A 260 23.38 10.45 -9.65
N GLY A 261 24.45 9.68 -9.91
CA GLY A 261 25.83 10.22 -9.99
C GLY A 261 26.37 10.70 -8.64
N ILE A 262 25.84 10.18 -7.53
CA ILE A 262 26.24 10.57 -6.18
C ILE A 262 27.39 9.67 -5.72
N PRO A 263 28.51 10.21 -5.21
CA PRO A 263 29.60 9.43 -4.65
C PRO A 263 29.11 8.47 -3.55
N ALA A 264 29.69 7.26 -3.49
CA ALA A 264 29.28 6.24 -2.52
C ALA A 264 29.38 6.73 -1.05
N THR A 265 30.32 7.61 -0.75
CA THR A 265 30.56 8.20 0.57
C THR A 265 29.56 9.29 0.98
N GLN A 266 28.81 9.83 0.01
CA GLN A 266 27.82 10.87 0.30
C GLN A 266 26.43 10.25 0.49
N SER A 267 25.63 10.88 1.36
CA SER A 267 24.22 10.53 1.53
C SER A 267 23.41 11.03 0.34
N ILE A 268 22.34 10.31 -0.04
CA ILE A 268 21.37 10.81 -0.99
C ILE A 268 20.72 12.07 -0.39
N PRO A 269 20.75 13.21 -1.07
CA PRO A 269 20.13 14.43 -0.58
C PRO A 269 18.66 14.21 -0.25
N LEU A 270 18.22 14.69 0.91
CA LEU A 270 16.82 14.62 1.32
C LEU A 270 16.06 15.77 0.67
N GLU A 271 15.32 15.50 -0.40
CA GLU A 271 14.38 16.48 -0.91
C GLU A 271 13.24 16.66 0.11
N ASN A 272 13.11 17.87 0.63
CA ASN A 272 12.02 18.24 1.56
C ASN A 272 11.93 17.42 2.86
N GLY A 273 13.05 16.96 3.41
CA GLY A 273 13.10 16.19 4.66
C GLY A 273 12.62 14.75 4.56
N LYS A 274 12.42 14.24 3.35
CA LYS A 274 12.03 12.85 3.11
C LYS A 274 13.24 11.92 3.24
N LYS A 275 13.03 10.75 3.87
CA LYS A 275 14.07 9.71 4.00
C LYS A 275 14.43 9.15 2.62
N ALA A 276 15.66 8.63 2.46
CA ALA A 276 16.15 8.01 1.23
C ALA A 276 15.30 6.82 0.70
N LYS A 277 14.41 6.28 1.53
CA LYS A 277 13.46 5.22 1.19
C LYS A 277 12.24 5.72 0.38
N ASN A 278 11.91 7.01 0.42
CA ASN A 278 10.77 7.54 -0.28
C ASN A 278 10.99 7.49 -1.79
N ILE A 279 9.95 7.12 -2.51
CA ILE A 279 9.90 7.22 -3.97
C ILE A 279 9.12 8.48 -4.31
N THR A 280 9.78 9.46 -4.91
CA THR A 280 9.09 10.64 -5.40
C THR A 280 8.53 10.37 -6.80
N ILE A 281 7.51 11.12 -7.22
CA ILE A 281 6.98 11.03 -8.59
C ILE A 281 8.09 11.24 -9.62
N LYS A 282 9.01 12.18 -9.37
CA LYS A 282 10.16 12.44 -10.26
C LYS A 282 11.13 11.26 -10.34
N ASP A 283 11.40 10.60 -9.19
CA ASP A 283 12.26 9.42 -9.19
C ASP A 283 11.57 8.25 -9.92
N PHE A 284 10.27 8.10 -9.71
CA PHE A 284 9.49 7.07 -10.39
C PHE A 284 9.50 7.29 -11.90
N GLU A 285 9.14 8.48 -12.36
CA GLU A 285 9.11 8.86 -13.79
C GLU A 285 10.46 8.64 -14.48
N LYS A 286 11.54 8.96 -13.79
CA LYS A 286 12.87 8.91 -14.38
C LYS A 286 13.53 7.54 -14.33
N TYR A 287 13.33 6.78 -13.25
CA TYR A 287 14.12 5.58 -12.96
C TYR A 287 13.31 4.28 -12.91
N TYR A 288 12.05 4.33 -12.53
CA TYR A 288 11.23 3.14 -12.36
C TYR A 288 10.28 2.93 -13.54
N LEU A 289 9.54 3.94 -13.92
CA LEU A 289 8.58 3.90 -15.03
C LEU A 289 9.17 3.34 -16.32
N PRO A 290 10.29 3.87 -16.88
CA PRO A 290 10.85 3.38 -18.14
C PRO A 290 11.45 1.97 -18.02
N ASN A 291 11.72 1.49 -16.81
CA ASN A 291 12.35 0.22 -16.55
C ASN A 291 11.39 -0.84 -15.98
N THR A 292 10.09 -0.56 -15.90
CA THR A 292 9.11 -1.51 -15.34
C THR A 292 9.09 -2.82 -16.13
N ASP A 293 9.03 -2.76 -17.46
CA ASP A 293 9.03 -3.96 -18.29
C ASP A 293 10.38 -4.70 -18.25
N ILE A 294 11.48 -3.98 -18.06
CA ILE A 294 12.80 -4.58 -17.85
C ILE A 294 12.84 -5.33 -16.52
N ALA A 295 12.27 -4.76 -15.45
CA ALA A 295 12.19 -5.43 -14.15
C ALA A 295 11.33 -6.71 -14.23
N ILE A 296 10.19 -6.65 -14.93
CA ILE A 296 9.34 -7.83 -15.20
C ILE A 296 10.14 -8.90 -15.94
N GLN A 297 10.82 -8.56 -17.02
CA GLN A 297 11.63 -9.52 -17.80
C GLN A 297 12.75 -10.14 -16.96
N ARG A 298 13.44 -9.35 -16.13
CA ARG A 298 14.52 -9.83 -15.26
C ARG A 298 14.00 -10.83 -14.22
N ILE A 299 12.86 -10.55 -13.61
CA ILE A 299 12.28 -11.46 -12.61
C ILE A 299 11.84 -12.77 -13.27
N GLU A 300 11.12 -12.69 -14.38
CA GLU A 300 10.59 -13.87 -15.08
C GLU A 300 11.69 -14.76 -15.68
N LYS A 301 12.80 -14.17 -16.08
CA LYS A 301 13.93 -14.90 -16.66
C LYS A 301 14.84 -15.54 -15.63
N ASP A 302 15.15 -14.82 -14.55
CA ASP A 302 16.29 -15.14 -13.70
C ASP A 302 15.93 -15.54 -12.26
N PHE A 303 14.66 -15.34 -11.85
CA PHE A 303 14.19 -15.52 -10.47
C PHE A 303 12.84 -16.24 -10.43
N SER A 304 12.38 -16.63 -9.23
CA SER A 304 11.06 -17.25 -9.10
C SER A 304 9.92 -16.24 -9.15
N THR A 305 8.82 -16.64 -9.81
CA THR A 305 7.52 -15.97 -9.77
C THR A 305 6.44 -16.85 -9.13
N ASN A 306 6.81 -18.04 -8.66
CA ASN A 306 5.88 -18.97 -8.03
C ASN A 306 5.70 -18.62 -6.57
N LEU A 307 4.45 -18.30 -6.17
CA LEU A 307 4.11 -17.86 -4.83
C LEU A 307 4.62 -18.82 -3.73
N TYR A 308 4.45 -20.13 -3.91
CA TYR A 308 4.86 -21.13 -2.93
C TYR A 308 6.38 -21.34 -2.89
N GLU A 309 7.08 -21.13 -3.99
CA GLU A 309 8.55 -21.13 -4.01
C GLU A 309 9.10 -19.88 -3.28
N LEU A 310 8.46 -18.73 -3.46
CA LEU A 310 8.86 -17.48 -2.80
C LEU A 310 8.80 -17.61 -1.28
N ILE A 311 7.76 -18.24 -0.73
CA ILE A 311 7.61 -18.39 0.71
C ILE A 311 8.42 -19.54 1.29
N GLY A 312 8.79 -20.55 0.49
CA GLY A 312 9.58 -21.71 0.89
C GLY A 312 8.79 -22.83 1.57
N ASN A 313 9.51 -23.73 2.22
CA ASN A 313 8.94 -24.84 2.98
C ASN A 313 9.70 -25.06 4.30
N GLU A 314 9.19 -25.95 5.16
CA GLU A 314 9.74 -26.16 6.51
C GLU A 314 10.73 -27.35 6.59
N GLU A 315 11.18 -27.89 5.45
CA GLU A 315 12.01 -29.10 5.42
C GLU A 315 13.42 -28.86 5.94
N THR A 316 14.01 -27.72 5.59
CA THR A 316 15.37 -27.32 6.00
C THR A 316 15.46 -25.85 6.32
N ASP A 317 16.51 -25.45 7.04
CA ASP A 317 16.74 -24.01 7.33
C ASP A 317 16.94 -23.19 6.05
N GLU A 318 17.50 -23.77 5.00
CA GLU A 318 17.68 -23.10 3.72
C GLU A 318 16.35 -22.97 2.97
N SER A 319 15.55 -24.06 2.93
CA SER A 319 14.26 -24.04 2.25
C SER A 319 13.22 -23.13 2.92
N ARG A 320 13.36 -22.83 4.21
CA ARG A 320 12.52 -21.86 4.93
C ARG A 320 12.66 -20.43 4.42
N LYS A 321 13.80 -20.10 3.83
CA LYS A 321 14.05 -18.77 3.28
C LYS A 321 13.26 -18.49 2.00
N GLY A 322 12.81 -19.55 1.32
CA GLY A 322 12.20 -19.48 0.00
C GLY A 322 13.21 -19.14 -1.10
N ILE A 323 12.73 -19.07 -2.32
CA ILE A 323 13.53 -18.74 -3.50
C ILE A 323 13.43 -17.25 -3.76
N LEU A 324 14.56 -16.62 -4.07
CA LEU A 324 14.65 -15.20 -4.44
C LEU A 324 13.76 -14.89 -5.65
N GLY A 325 12.92 -13.87 -5.54
CA GLY A 325 12.01 -13.53 -6.62
C GLY A 325 10.83 -12.66 -6.22
N SER A 326 9.82 -12.57 -7.11
CA SER A 326 8.56 -11.85 -6.85
C SER A 326 7.49 -12.28 -7.84
N ASN A 327 6.24 -12.36 -7.42
CA ASN A 327 5.10 -12.54 -8.32
C ASN A 327 4.40 -11.23 -8.69
N LEU A 328 5.01 -10.07 -8.43
CA LEU A 328 4.51 -8.76 -8.90
C LEU A 328 4.29 -8.67 -10.43
N PRO A 329 5.01 -9.40 -11.31
CA PRO A 329 4.62 -9.47 -12.73
C PRO A 329 3.17 -9.85 -12.96
N GLU A 330 2.60 -10.72 -12.10
CA GLU A 330 1.17 -11.06 -12.18
C GLU A 330 0.27 -9.85 -11.93
N LEU A 331 0.61 -8.99 -10.96
CA LEU A 331 -0.12 -7.75 -10.72
C LEU A 331 -0.12 -6.86 -11.98
N PHE A 332 1.03 -6.70 -12.63
CA PHE A 332 1.09 -5.90 -13.87
C PHE A 332 0.29 -6.51 -15.01
N ARG A 333 0.24 -7.85 -15.14
CA ARG A 333 -0.68 -8.52 -16.08
C ARG A 333 -2.12 -8.18 -15.76
N VAL A 334 -2.52 -8.34 -14.50
CA VAL A 334 -3.88 -7.98 -14.03
C VAL A 334 -4.23 -6.53 -14.34
N LEU A 335 -3.30 -5.59 -14.16
CA LEU A 335 -3.51 -4.17 -14.44
C LEU A 335 -3.61 -3.85 -15.94
N ARG A 336 -2.99 -4.67 -16.80
CA ARG A 336 -2.92 -4.45 -18.26
C ARG A 336 -3.89 -5.30 -19.07
N GLU A 337 -4.37 -6.42 -18.50
CA GLU A 337 -5.29 -7.37 -19.14
C GLU A 337 -6.74 -6.88 -19.14
N ILE A 338 -7.09 -5.95 -20.00
CA ILE A 338 -8.51 -5.61 -20.26
C ILE A 338 -8.72 -5.28 -21.72
#